data_8d15d39566c24554b3e73d8f725b11d4
#
_entry.id   8d15d39566c24554b3e73d8f725b11d4
#
_cell.length_a   1.000
_cell.length_b   1.000
_cell.length_c   1.000
_cell.angle_alpha   90.00
_cell.angle_beta   90.00
_cell.angle_gamma   90.00
#
_symmetry.space_group_name_H-M   'P 1'
#
loop_
_entity.id
_entity.type
_entity.pdbx_description
1 polymer ?
#
loop_
_entity_poly.entity_id
_entity_poly.type
_entity_poly.pdbx_seq_one_letter_code
_entity_poly.pdbx_strand_id
1 'polypeptide(L)'
;PLGLPIQIWVVALIFAAGWAMLRATRFGRSLYIIGANPRAAVAAGINTFGTLTAAYVLSSLATAIGALLLTARTGSGEPNLGGNLTLEAIAASVVGGAKLSGGEGGVGSALLGAVFVTVLSNGMNLIQLDGYIQQICLGAIIVISLVLSRDDLRR
;
A
#
# COMPACT_ATOMS: atom_id res chain seq x y z
N PRO A 1 21.35 13.22 12.12
CA PRO A 1 22.63 13.03 12.79
C PRO A 1 23.13 11.57 12.83
N LEU A 2 22.56 10.63 12.08
CA LEU A 2 23.03 9.25 11.97
C LEU A 2 23.43 8.87 10.53
N GLY A 3 23.75 9.85 9.68
CA GLY A 3 24.18 9.61 8.29
C GLY A 3 23.09 9.08 7.34
N LEU A 4 21.86 8.89 7.83
CA LEU A 4 20.73 8.49 7.01
C LEU A 4 19.93 9.70 6.53
N PRO A 5 19.47 9.72 5.26
CA PRO A 5 18.65 10.80 4.76
C PRO A 5 17.36 10.95 5.59
N ILE A 6 16.96 12.18 5.85
CA ILE A 6 15.78 12.52 6.66
C ILE A 6 14.50 11.84 6.16
N GLN A 7 14.46 11.53 4.87
CA GLN A 7 13.35 10.82 4.22
C GLN A 7 13.08 9.45 4.84
N ILE A 8 14.12 8.71 5.22
CA ILE A 8 13.98 7.38 5.85
C ILE A 8 13.28 7.51 7.20
N TRP A 9 13.62 8.53 7.98
CA TRP A 9 12.99 8.77 9.28
C TRP A 9 11.52 9.14 9.15
N VAL A 10 11.17 9.97 8.16
CA VAL A 10 9.77 10.35 7.88
C VAL A 10 8.97 9.11 7.48
N VAL A 11 9.49 8.29 6.58
CA VAL A 11 8.83 7.05 6.14
C VAL A 11 8.66 6.08 7.31
N ALA A 12 9.71 5.87 8.11
CA ALA A 12 9.66 4.99 9.28
C ALA A 12 8.60 5.46 10.29
N LEU A 13 8.48 6.76 10.51
CA LEU A 13 7.49 7.34 11.41
C LEU A 13 6.06 7.12 10.88
N ILE A 14 5.83 7.30 9.58
CA ILE A 14 4.51 7.07 8.95
C ILE A 14 4.13 5.60 9.08
N PHE A 15 5.06 4.67 8.80
CA PHE A 15 4.80 3.24 8.94
C PHE A 15 4.55 2.84 10.40
N ALA A 16 5.31 3.36 11.34
CA ALA A 16 5.11 3.11 12.77
C ALA A 16 3.74 3.64 13.24
N ALA A 17 3.36 4.85 12.83
CA ALA A 17 2.06 5.44 13.13
C ALA A 17 0.91 4.62 12.54
N GLY A 18 1.02 4.22 11.26
CA GLY A 18 0.04 3.37 10.59
C GLY A 18 -0.10 2.01 11.26
N TRP A 19 1.01 1.38 11.61
CA TRP A 19 1.02 0.09 12.31
C TRP A 19 0.36 0.19 13.69
N ALA A 20 0.73 1.20 14.48
CA ALA A 20 0.14 1.44 15.79
C ALA A 20 -1.37 1.74 15.67
N MET A 21 -1.77 2.55 14.68
CA MET A 21 -3.16 2.89 14.44
C MET A 21 -3.99 1.67 14.05
N LEU A 22 -3.51 0.82 13.14
CA LEU A 22 -4.24 -0.38 12.74
C LEU A 22 -4.33 -1.42 13.85
N ARG A 23 -3.28 -1.59 14.65
CA ARG A 23 -3.19 -2.66 15.64
C ARG A 23 -3.72 -2.27 17.01
N ALA A 24 -3.52 -1.02 17.43
CA ALA A 24 -3.82 -0.56 18.78
C ALA A 24 -5.15 0.17 18.90
N THR A 25 -5.77 0.63 17.81
CA THR A 25 -6.98 1.45 17.88
C THR A 25 -8.25 0.70 17.51
N ARG A 26 -9.39 1.21 18.01
CA ARG A 26 -10.71 0.73 17.61
C ARG A 26 -10.98 0.95 16.12
N PHE A 27 -10.40 2.02 15.56
CA PHE A 27 -10.50 2.35 14.14
C PHE A 27 -9.94 1.22 13.25
N GLY A 28 -8.73 0.71 13.54
CA GLY A 28 -8.14 -0.39 12.79
C GLY A 28 -9.00 -1.66 12.85
N ARG A 29 -9.51 -2.02 14.03
CA ARG A 29 -10.43 -3.17 14.18
C ARG A 29 -11.71 -2.99 13.38
N SER A 30 -12.29 -1.80 13.39
CA SER A 30 -13.49 -1.50 12.60
C SER A 30 -13.23 -1.64 11.10
N LEU A 31 -12.06 -1.21 10.62
CA LEU A 31 -11.67 -1.38 9.20
C LEU A 31 -11.61 -2.85 8.77
N TYR A 32 -11.01 -3.71 9.58
CA TYR A 32 -10.95 -5.15 9.29
C TYR A 32 -12.35 -5.79 9.26
N ILE A 33 -13.23 -5.42 10.20
CA ILE A 33 -14.60 -5.94 10.25
C ILE A 33 -15.41 -5.48 9.04
N ILE A 34 -15.30 -4.20 8.67
CA ILE A 34 -15.99 -3.64 7.49
C ILE A 34 -15.49 -4.33 6.21
N GLY A 35 -14.16 -4.53 6.10
CA GLY A 35 -13.57 -5.20 4.95
C GLY A 35 -13.99 -6.66 4.81
N ALA A 36 -14.15 -7.38 5.92
CA ALA A 36 -14.58 -8.77 5.93
C ALA A 36 -16.08 -8.93 5.59
N ASN A 37 -16.95 -8.13 6.21
CA ASN A 37 -18.38 -8.17 5.95
C ASN A 37 -19.04 -6.82 6.30
N PRO A 38 -19.29 -5.96 5.30
CA PRO A 38 -19.90 -4.65 5.54
C PRO A 38 -21.29 -4.72 6.19
N ARG A 39 -22.09 -5.74 5.85
CA ARG A 39 -23.44 -5.91 6.43
C ARG A 39 -23.37 -6.27 7.91
N ALA A 40 -22.47 -7.16 8.28
CA ALA A 40 -22.25 -7.53 9.67
C ALA A 40 -21.70 -6.34 10.50
N ALA A 41 -20.85 -5.50 9.90
CA ALA A 41 -20.35 -4.30 10.53
C ALA A 41 -21.45 -3.31 10.88
N VAL A 42 -22.39 -3.08 9.95
CA VAL A 42 -23.57 -2.22 10.18
C VAL A 42 -24.47 -2.82 11.27
N ALA A 43 -24.72 -4.12 11.23
CA ALA A 43 -25.51 -4.81 12.25
C ALA A 43 -24.87 -4.74 13.65
N ALA A 44 -23.54 -4.67 13.73
CA ALA A 44 -22.80 -4.48 14.96
C ALA A 44 -22.72 -3.01 15.45
N GLY A 45 -23.41 -2.08 14.75
CA GLY A 45 -23.45 -0.66 15.12
C GLY A 45 -22.17 0.11 14.74
N ILE A 46 -21.33 -0.42 13.86
CA ILE A 46 -20.12 0.28 13.39
C ILE A 46 -20.54 1.33 12.36
N ASN A 47 -20.09 2.57 12.58
CA ASN A 47 -20.29 3.65 11.60
C ASN A 47 -19.38 3.44 10.39
N THR A 48 -19.85 2.66 9.42
CA THR A 48 -19.13 2.32 8.19
C THR A 48 -18.74 3.53 7.38
N PHE A 49 -19.67 4.48 7.22
CA PHE A 49 -19.40 5.69 6.42
C PHE A 49 -18.27 6.52 7.03
N GLY A 50 -18.34 6.83 8.32
CA GLY A 50 -17.31 7.62 9.00
C GLY A 50 -15.94 6.91 9.02
N THR A 51 -15.93 5.61 9.25
CA THR A 51 -14.69 4.81 9.27
C THR A 51 -14.03 4.75 7.90
N LEU A 52 -14.80 4.52 6.83
CA LEU A 52 -14.26 4.51 5.46
C LEU A 52 -13.78 5.88 5.02
N THR A 53 -14.53 6.94 5.32
CA THR A 53 -14.11 8.32 5.01
C THR A 53 -12.79 8.64 5.70
N ALA A 54 -12.64 8.30 6.97
CA ALA A 54 -11.39 8.50 7.70
C ALA A 54 -10.22 7.70 7.06
N ALA A 55 -10.47 6.46 6.61
CA ALA A 55 -9.47 5.66 5.93
C ALA A 55 -9.00 6.31 4.62
N TYR A 56 -9.91 6.83 3.81
CA TYR A 56 -9.58 7.54 2.57
C TYR A 56 -8.80 8.84 2.84
N VAL A 57 -9.19 9.60 3.86
CA VAL A 57 -8.48 10.82 4.26
C VAL A 57 -7.04 10.49 4.69
N LEU A 58 -6.86 9.46 5.50
CA LEU A 58 -5.53 9.03 5.94
C LEU A 58 -4.66 8.52 4.76
N SER A 59 -5.25 7.77 3.84
CA SER A 59 -4.59 7.32 2.62
C SER A 59 -4.15 8.52 1.76
N SER A 60 -5.02 9.51 1.58
CA SER A 60 -4.72 10.73 0.83
C SER A 60 -3.60 11.55 1.47
N LEU A 61 -3.60 11.66 2.81
CA LEU A 61 -2.52 12.32 3.54
C LEU A 61 -1.19 11.60 3.37
N ALA A 62 -1.17 10.27 3.48
CA ALA A 62 0.03 9.47 3.26
C ALA A 62 0.56 9.63 1.83
N THR A 63 -0.34 9.64 0.85
CA THR A 63 0.01 9.88 -0.56
C THR A 63 0.58 11.28 -0.78
N ALA A 64 0.00 12.30 -0.17
CA ALA A 64 0.50 13.67 -0.25
C ALA A 64 1.93 13.79 0.31
N ILE A 65 2.18 13.18 1.45
CA ILE A 65 3.54 13.14 2.04
C ILE A 65 4.51 12.39 1.12
N GLY A 66 4.09 11.26 0.56
CA GLY A 66 4.87 10.51 -0.42
C GLY A 66 5.22 11.34 -1.66
N ALA A 67 4.26 12.09 -2.19
CA ALA A 67 4.47 12.99 -3.31
C ALA A 67 5.47 14.12 -2.99
N LEU A 68 5.37 14.71 -1.81
CA LEU A 68 6.33 15.71 -1.35
C LEU A 68 7.75 15.16 -1.22
N LEU A 69 7.89 13.95 -0.66
CA LEU A 69 9.19 13.28 -0.54
C LEU A 69 9.79 12.95 -1.91
N LEU A 70 8.95 12.51 -2.86
CA LEU A 70 9.39 12.21 -4.22
C LEU A 70 9.85 13.48 -4.94
N THR A 71 9.06 14.55 -4.88
CA THR A 71 9.41 15.85 -5.46
C THR A 71 10.68 16.44 -4.83
N ALA A 72 10.83 16.32 -3.52
CA ALA A 72 12.03 16.76 -2.81
C ALA A 72 13.28 15.97 -3.24
N ARG A 73 13.12 14.70 -3.59
CA ARG A 73 14.23 13.84 -4.06
C ARG A 73 14.65 14.17 -5.50
N THR A 74 13.68 14.45 -6.37
CA THR A 74 13.95 14.74 -7.79
C THR A 74 14.33 16.20 -8.02
N GLY A 75 14.01 17.10 -7.08
CA GLY A 75 14.28 18.54 -7.20
C GLY A 75 13.44 19.25 -8.27
N SER A 76 12.52 18.54 -8.93
CA SER A 76 11.64 19.08 -9.97
C SER A 76 10.26 18.43 -9.88
N GLY A 77 9.24 19.19 -10.23
CA GLY A 77 7.88 18.67 -10.39
C GLY A 77 7.62 18.31 -11.85
N GLU A 78 7.67 17.04 -12.18
CA GLU A 78 7.28 16.56 -13.52
C GLU A 78 5.88 15.95 -13.49
N PRO A 79 5.06 16.19 -14.53
CA PRO A 79 3.69 15.68 -14.56
C PRO A 79 3.57 14.15 -14.51
N ASN A 80 4.61 13.43 -14.96
CA ASN A 80 4.62 11.97 -15.08
C ASN A 80 5.41 11.25 -13.98
N LEU A 81 5.92 11.97 -12.97
CA LEU A 81 6.70 11.37 -11.87
C LEU A 81 5.99 10.23 -11.12
N GLY A 82 4.66 10.21 -11.15
CA GLY A 82 3.85 9.22 -10.46
C GLY A 82 3.17 8.19 -11.35
N GLY A 83 3.44 8.17 -12.65
CA GLY A 83 2.67 7.35 -13.61
C GLY A 83 2.64 5.85 -13.28
N ASN A 84 3.76 5.31 -12.84
CA ASN A 84 3.88 3.88 -12.50
C ASN A 84 3.62 3.58 -11.01
N LEU A 85 3.63 4.60 -10.15
CA LEU A 85 3.50 4.41 -8.70
C LEU A 85 2.18 3.78 -8.28
N THR A 86 1.10 4.02 -9.03
CA THR A 86 -0.20 3.42 -8.76
C THR A 86 -0.15 1.90 -8.88
N LEU A 87 0.42 1.39 -9.98
CA LEU A 87 0.57 -0.06 -10.19
C LEU A 87 1.56 -0.66 -9.20
N GLU A 88 2.67 0.02 -8.92
CA GLU A 88 3.65 -0.42 -7.93
C GLU A 88 3.04 -0.49 -6.52
N ALA A 89 2.22 0.49 -6.12
CA ALA A 89 1.56 0.50 -4.83
C ALA A 89 0.53 -0.63 -4.70
N ILE A 90 -0.25 -0.89 -5.75
CA ILE A 90 -1.20 -2.00 -5.78
C ILE A 90 -0.43 -3.33 -5.71
N ALA A 91 0.60 -3.51 -6.52
CA ALA A 91 1.43 -4.70 -6.52
C ALA A 91 2.08 -4.93 -5.14
N ALA A 92 2.64 -3.88 -4.54
CA ALA A 92 3.24 -3.93 -3.21
C ALA A 92 2.23 -4.37 -2.13
N SER A 93 1.02 -3.82 -2.17
CA SER A 93 -0.04 -4.17 -1.22
C SER A 93 -0.49 -5.63 -1.37
N VAL A 94 -0.71 -6.09 -2.61
CA VAL A 94 -1.19 -7.45 -2.90
C VAL A 94 -0.10 -8.49 -2.62
N VAL A 95 1.13 -8.25 -3.03
CA VAL A 95 2.29 -9.11 -2.70
C VAL A 95 2.54 -9.14 -1.20
N GLY A 96 2.32 -8.02 -0.51
CA GLY A 96 2.36 -7.93 0.94
C GLY A 96 1.22 -8.66 1.66
N GLY A 97 0.28 -9.28 0.95
CA GLY A 97 -0.80 -10.09 1.52
C GLY A 97 -2.09 -9.33 1.81
N ALA A 98 -2.25 -8.13 1.30
CA ALA A 98 -3.54 -7.43 1.36
C ALA A 98 -4.52 -8.04 0.36
N LYS A 99 -5.68 -8.48 0.83
CA LYS A 99 -6.75 -8.97 -0.06
C LYS A 99 -7.48 -7.81 -0.69
N LEU A 100 -7.61 -7.82 -2.01
CA LEU A 100 -8.40 -6.83 -2.77
C LEU A 100 -9.89 -6.88 -2.41
N SER A 101 -10.38 -8.02 -1.93
CA SER A 101 -11.75 -8.19 -1.41
C SER A 101 -11.96 -7.53 -0.05
N GLY A 102 -10.88 -7.11 0.64
CA GLY A 102 -10.92 -6.48 1.97
C GLY A 102 -10.81 -7.47 3.14
N GLY A 103 -10.69 -6.93 4.33
CA GLY A 103 -10.69 -7.68 5.58
C GLY A 103 -9.35 -8.30 6.00
N GLU A 104 -8.38 -8.38 5.11
CA GLU A 104 -7.05 -8.92 5.42
C GLU A 104 -5.95 -8.01 4.88
N GLY A 105 -4.84 -7.96 5.58
CA GLY A 105 -3.67 -7.17 5.26
C GLY A 105 -3.07 -6.53 6.51
N GLY A 106 -1.88 -5.98 6.38
CA GLY A 106 -1.19 -5.31 7.48
C GLY A 106 -0.15 -4.32 6.98
N VAL A 107 0.19 -3.34 7.82
CA VAL A 107 1.21 -2.34 7.50
C VAL A 107 2.60 -2.98 7.35
N GLY A 108 2.93 -3.94 8.23
CA GLY A 108 4.22 -4.64 8.17
C GLY A 108 4.37 -5.48 6.91
N SER A 109 3.33 -6.22 6.51
CA SER A 109 3.33 -6.99 5.27
C SER A 109 3.34 -6.10 4.03
N ALA A 110 2.63 -4.97 4.05
CA ALA A 110 2.67 -3.98 2.98
C ALA A 110 4.08 -3.37 2.82
N LEU A 111 4.80 -3.15 3.92
CA LEU A 111 6.20 -2.70 3.89
C LEU A 111 7.09 -3.71 3.17
N LEU A 112 6.97 -4.99 3.49
CA LEU A 112 7.74 -6.06 2.84
C LEU A 112 7.40 -6.15 1.35
N GLY A 113 6.12 -6.04 0.99
CA GLY A 113 5.69 -5.97 -0.40
C GLY A 113 6.26 -4.76 -1.14
N ALA A 114 6.28 -3.60 -0.50
CA ALA A 114 6.87 -2.38 -1.08
C ALA A 114 8.38 -2.52 -1.31
N VAL A 115 9.12 -3.09 -0.37
CA VAL A 115 10.55 -3.39 -0.53
C VAL A 115 10.76 -4.37 -1.69
N PHE A 116 9.99 -5.43 -1.76
CA PHE A 116 10.08 -6.43 -2.84
C PHE A 116 9.84 -5.78 -4.22
N VAL A 117 8.75 -5.04 -4.37
CA VAL A 117 8.41 -4.37 -5.64
C VAL A 117 9.48 -3.34 -6.02
N THR A 118 9.98 -2.58 -5.04
CA THR A 118 11.04 -1.59 -5.30
C THR A 118 12.34 -2.26 -5.77
N VAL A 119 12.74 -3.35 -5.15
CA VAL A 119 13.92 -4.13 -5.57
C VAL A 119 13.72 -4.69 -6.98
N LEU A 120 12.53 -5.22 -7.26
CA LEU A 120 12.18 -5.75 -8.57
C LEU A 120 12.20 -4.64 -9.64
N SER A 121 11.56 -3.50 -9.38
CA SER A 121 11.55 -2.35 -10.30
C SER A 121 12.96 -1.82 -10.56
N ASN A 122 13.79 -1.72 -9.51
CA ASN A 122 15.19 -1.32 -9.68
C ASN A 122 15.99 -2.35 -10.50
N GLY A 123 15.76 -3.64 -10.28
CA GLY A 123 16.39 -4.70 -11.07
C GLY A 123 16.01 -4.60 -12.55
N MET A 124 14.74 -4.37 -12.85
CA MET A 124 14.27 -4.17 -14.23
C MET A 124 14.86 -2.92 -14.88
N ASN A 125 15.03 -1.84 -14.11
CA ASN A 125 15.68 -0.62 -14.59
C ASN A 125 17.17 -0.84 -14.89
N LEU A 126 17.88 -1.63 -14.09
CA LEU A 126 19.30 -1.93 -14.30
C LEU A 126 19.56 -2.70 -15.61
N ILE A 127 18.65 -3.58 -16.01
CA ILE A 127 18.71 -4.28 -17.31
C ILE A 127 18.06 -3.50 -18.45
N GLN A 128 17.77 -2.22 -18.22
CA GLN A 128 17.23 -1.27 -19.20
C GLN A 128 15.95 -1.76 -19.92
N LEU A 129 15.08 -2.45 -19.18
CA LEU A 129 13.77 -2.83 -19.69
C LEU A 129 12.89 -1.59 -19.89
N ASP A 130 12.19 -1.55 -21.01
CA ASP A 130 11.22 -0.50 -21.29
C ASP A 130 10.13 -0.44 -20.22
N GLY A 131 9.69 0.77 -19.90
CA GLY A 131 8.64 1.00 -18.89
C GLY A 131 7.35 0.22 -19.15
N TYR A 132 7.01 -0.04 -20.39
CA TYR A 132 5.86 -0.86 -20.77
C TYR A 132 6.03 -2.33 -20.34
N ILE A 133 7.21 -2.89 -20.48
CA ILE A 133 7.52 -4.27 -20.05
C ILE A 133 7.44 -4.35 -18.52
N GLN A 134 7.95 -3.33 -17.83
CA GLN A 134 7.84 -3.25 -16.36
C GLN A 134 6.38 -3.24 -15.91
N GLN A 135 5.51 -2.47 -16.55
CA GLN A 135 4.08 -2.45 -16.25
C GLN A 135 3.40 -3.80 -16.49
N ILE A 136 3.75 -4.48 -17.58
CA ILE A 136 3.23 -5.83 -17.88
C ILE A 136 3.66 -6.81 -16.77
N CYS A 137 4.93 -6.78 -16.36
CA CYS A 137 5.44 -7.62 -15.27
C CYS A 137 4.71 -7.36 -13.94
N LEU A 138 4.52 -6.10 -13.58
CA LEU A 138 3.79 -5.71 -12.37
C LEU A 138 2.32 -6.16 -12.43
N GLY A 139 1.66 -5.96 -13.57
CA GLY A 139 0.30 -6.44 -13.80
C GLY A 139 0.19 -7.96 -13.71
N ALA A 140 1.14 -8.71 -14.27
CA ALA A 140 1.20 -10.16 -14.16
C ALA A 140 1.37 -10.63 -12.71
N ILE A 141 2.21 -9.96 -11.92
CA ILE A 141 2.39 -10.25 -10.49
C ILE A 141 1.09 -10.05 -9.72
N ILE A 142 0.37 -8.97 -9.99
CA ILE A 142 -0.94 -8.70 -9.36
C ILE A 142 -1.92 -9.82 -9.68
N VAL A 143 -2.03 -10.22 -10.95
CA VAL A 143 -2.94 -11.29 -11.38
C VAL A 143 -2.58 -12.62 -10.76
N ILE A 144 -1.31 -13.00 -10.75
CA ILE A 144 -0.84 -14.25 -10.14
C ILE A 144 -1.13 -14.25 -8.63
N SER A 145 -0.83 -13.16 -7.96
CA SER A 145 -1.10 -13.00 -6.52
C SER A 145 -2.60 -13.10 -6.21
N LEU A 146 -3.44 -12.54 -7.08
CA LEU A 146 -4.90 -12.61 -6.94
C LEU A 146 -5.43 -14.03 -7.14
N VAL A 147 -4.90 -14.76 -8.13
CA VAL A 147 -5.28 -16.17 -8.39
C VAL A 147 -4.88 -17.06 -7.22
N LEU A 148 -3.67 -16.92 -6.70
CA LEU A 148 -3.19 -17.66 -5.53
C LEU A 148 -4.03 -17.37 -4.27
N SER A 149 -4.39 -16.10 -4.06
CA SER A 149 -5.24 -15.69 -2.94
C SER A 149 -6.67 -16.24 -3.04
N ARG A 150 -7.12 -16.61 -4.22
CA ARG A 150 -8.46 -17.16 -4.45
C ARG A 150 -8.56 -18.65 -4.07
N ASP A 151 -7.47 -19.39 -4.17
CA ASP A 151 -7.43 -20.83 -3.82
C ASP A 151 -7.54 -21.05 -2.30
N ASP A 152 -7.09 -20.10 -1.49
CA ASP A 152 -7.25 -20.17 -0.02
C ASP A 152 -8.72 -20.03 0.44
N LEU A 153 -9.60 -19.46 -0.38
CA LEU A 153 -11.04 -19.34 -0.07
C LEU A 153 -11.83 -20.63 -0.35
N ARG A 154 -11.22 -21.63 -0.95
CA ARG A 154 -11.87 -22.94 -1.25
C ARG A 154 -11.51 -24.06 -0.28
N ARG A 155 -10.67 -23.79 0.70
CA ARG A 155 -10.36 -24.71 1.81
C ARG A 155 -11.00 -24.22 3.11
#